data_2f2517b3622d4c64c510734c64c46b7a
#
_entry.id   2f2517b3622d4c64c510734c64c46b7a
#
_cell.length_a   1.000
_cell.length_b   1.000
_cell.length_c   1.000
_cell.angle_alpha   90.00
_cell.angle_beta   90.00
_cell.angle_gamma   90.00
#
_symmetry.space_group_name_H-M   'P 1'
#
loop_
_entity.id
_entity.type
_entity.pdbx_description
1 polymer ?
#
loop_
_entity_poly.entity_id
_entity_poly.type
_entity_poly.pdbx_seq_one_letter_code
_entity_poly.pdbx_strand_id
1 'polypeptide(L)'
;MNLEVEIERHSGFCGGVIRAIGRAERFLEEHSGETLYSLGDIVHNEAELRRLGGKGLVTISKEDLGNISKRAFDGKRRFDRLVSLSNHSDRSHSRSLSLSKRTGQSNNNSQGATLLIRAHGEPPETYSLAESLGLTVIDCTCPVVLRLQKSIREAYERLKPAGGQLIIFGKIGHAEVLGLLGQVGGDAVVIENMAMLLSKIEDGGILTDRPLEIFSQTTKSPVEYSLICEELSVRATAGIKVHDTICSQVASRHEELAEFALRHDIIIFVSGASSSNGKVLFELCKTRNPRTYHISEAAELSAGWFSDGDKVGICGATSTPGWLLAQVAEAVKGFSGR
;
A
#
# COMPACT_ATOMS: atom_id res chain seq x y z
N MET A 1 18.78 -8.35 32.96
CA MET A 1 19.10 -7.23 32.05
C MET A 1 18.22 -6.05 32.40
N ASN A 2 18.75 -4.84 32.40
CA ASN A 2 17.97 -3.60 32.48
C ASN A 2 18.02 -2.95 31.10
N LEU A 3 16.87 -2.87 30.41
CA LEU A 3 16.78 -2.30 29.05
C LEU A 3 15.90 -1.05 29.09
N GLU A 4 16.40 0.05 28.49
CA GLU A 4 15.61 1.25 28.26
C GLU A 4 14.98 1.15 26.87
N VAL A 5 13.65 1.14 26.75
CA VAL A 5 12.95 0.90 25.48
C VAL A 5 12.20 2.16 25.04
N GLU A 6 12.53 2.66 23.87
CA GLU A 6 11.86 3.81 23.23
C GLU A 6 11.28 3.40 21.87
N ILE A 7 10.01 3.76 21.61
CA ILE A 7 9.41 3.64 20.29
C ILE A 7 9.53 4.99 19.58
N GLU A 8 10.06 5.00 18.36
CA GLU A 8 10.13 6.21 17.55
C GLU A 8 8.70 6.71 17.27
N ARG A 9 8.44 7.96 17.63
CA ARG A 9 7.07 8.50 17.73
C ARG A 9 6.33 8.65 16.39
N HIS A 10 7.06 8.80 15.28
CA HIS A 10 6.48 8.89 13.94
C HIS A 10 6.45 7.55 13.19
N SER A 11 7.00 6.48 13.80
CA SER A 11 6.92 5.13 13.25
C SER A 11 5.49 4.61 13.24
N GLY A 12 5.16 3.89 12.18
CA GLY A 12 3.81 3.37 12.00
C GLY A 12 3.17 3.83 10.69
N PHE A 13 1.90 3.55 10.54
CA PHE A 13 1.15 3.85 9.33
C PHE A 13 1.21 5.32 8.93
N CYS A 14 1.47 5.58 7.64
CA CYS A 14 1.28 6.91 7.08
C CYS A 14 -0.23 7.23 6.91
N GLY A 15 -0.56 8.51 6.73
CA GLY A 15 -1.95 8.96 6.59
C GLY A 15 -2.72 8.28 5.44
N GLY A 16 -2.05 7.89 4.35
CA GLY A 16 -2.65 7.13 3.25
C GLY A 16 -3.08 5.73 3.67
N VAL A 17 -2.22 5.02 4.42
CA VAL A 17 -2.49 3.67 4.94
C VAL A 17 -3.56 3.71 6.01
N ILE A 18 -3.49 4.65 6.98
CA ILE A 18 -4.52 4.83 8.02
C ILE A 18 -5.90 4.98 7.38
N ARG A 19 -6.02 5.82 6.34
CA ARG A 19 -7.29 6.03 5.66
C ARG A 19 -7.79 4.79 4.94
N ALA A 20 -6.92 4.04 4.26
CA ALA A 20 -7.31 2.82 3.55
C ALA A 20 -7.79 1.74 4.53
N ILE A 21 -7.05 1.51 5.60
CA ILE A 21 -7.41 0.54 6.66
C ILE A 21 -8.71 0.98 7.35
N GLY A 22 -8.83 2.24 7.73
CA GLY A 22 -10.05 2.74 8.40
C GLY A 22 -11.30 2.65 7.52
N ARG A 23 -11.18 2.82 6.18
CA ARG A 23 -12.31 2.58 5.27
C ARG A 23 -12.66 1.11 5.14
N ALA A 24 -11.65 0.23 5.10
CA ALA A 24 -11.85 -1.21 5.07
C ALA A 24 -12.54 -1.70 6.36
N GLU A 25 -12.06 -1.29 7.51
CA GLU A 25 -12.65 -1.66 8.81
C GLU A 25 -14.09 -1.16 8.95
N ARG A 26 -14.34 0.09 8.61
CA ARG A 26 -15.70 0.65 8.63
C ARG A 26 -16.66 -0.14 7.75
N PHE A 27 -16.25 -0.49 6.52
CA PHE A 27 -17.08 -1.31 5.64
C PHE A 27 -17.39 -2.67 6.27
N LEU A 28 -16.37 -3.37 6.82
CA LEU A 28 -16.53 -4.68 7.42
C LEU A 28 -17.38 -4.66 8.71
N GLU A 29 -17.39 -3.55 9.44
CA GLU A 29 -18.23 -3.32 10.62
C GLU A 29 -19.69 -3.03 10.23
N GLU A 30 -19.91 -2.15 9.23
CA GLU A 30 -21.24 -1.76 8.75
C GLU A 30 -21.92 -2.87 7.95
N HIS A 31 -21.16 -3.77 7.31
CA HIS A 31 -21.62 -4.85 6.46
C HIS A 31 -21.17 -6.21 7.01
N SER A 32 -21.49 -6.46 8.28
CA SER A 32 -21.08 -7.70 8.97
C SER A 32 -21.54 -8.94 8.20
N GLY A 33 -20.61 -9.83 7.89
CA GLY A 33 -20.84 -11.05 7.11
C GLY A 33 -20.65 -10.89 5.60
N GLU A 34 -20.45 -9.67 5.10
CA GLU A 34 -20.05 -9.45 3.71
C GLU A 34 -18.52 -9.55 3.54
N THR A 35 -18.07 -9.92 2.34
CA THR A 35 -16.67 -9.97 1.99
C THR A 35 -16.25 -8.67 1.31
N LEU A 36 -15.20 -8.04 1.83
CA LEU A 36 -14.52 -6.93 1.15
C LEU A 36 -13.32 -7.47 0.38
N TYR A 37 -13.31 -7.31 -0.93
CA TYR A 37 -12.18 -7.72 -1.76
C TYR A 37 -11.18 -6.57 -1.91
N SER A 38 -9.91 -6.80 -1.56
CA SER A 38 -8.82 -5.85 -1.79
C SER A 38 -8.02 -6.27 -3.01
N LEU A 39 -7.86 -5.36 -3.98
CA LEU A 39 -7.02 -5.60 -5.14
C LEU A 39 -5.53 -5.49 -4.76
N GLY A 40 -4.93 -6.64 -4.48
CA GLY A 40 -3.62 -6.79 -3.85
C GLY A 40 -3.62 -6.41 -2.37
N ASP A 41 -2.48 -6.56 -1.74
CA ASP A 41 -2.31 -6.30 -0.30
C ASP A 41 -2.62 -4.84 0.05
N ILE A 42 -3.60 -4.61 0.93
CA ILE A 42 -3.98 -3.26 1.37
C ILE A 42 -2.79 -2.54 2.03
N VAL A 43 -1.91 -3.31 2.65
CA VAL A 43 -0.67 -2.86 3.28
C VAL A 43 0.38 -3.96 3.20
N HIS A 44 1.66 -3.58 3.04
CA HIS A 44 2.77 -4.54 3.03
C HIS A 44 3.21 -4.91 4.46
N ASN A 45 2.30 -5.59 5.18
CA ASN A 45 2.54 -6.12 6.52
C ASN A 45 1.65 -7.34 6.76
N GLU A 46 2.26 -8.51 6.89
CA GLU A 46 1.60 -9.81 6.95
C GLU A 46 0.73 -9.96 8.21
N ALA A 47 1.17 -9.38 9.35
CA ALA A 47 0.42 -9.43 10.61
C ALA A 47 -0.89 -8.63 10.49
N GLU A 48 -0.85 -7.46 9.84
CA GLU A 48 -2.03 -6.63 9.61
C GLU A 48 -2.97 -7.26 8.57
N LEU A 49 -2.42 -7.89 7.53
CA LEU A 49 -3.24 -8.63 6.56
C LEU A 49 -3.97 -9.79 7.22
N ARG A 50 -3.31 -10.56 8.10
CA ARG A 50 -3.96 -11.62 8.88
C ARG A 50 -5.08 -11.06 9.78
N ARG A 51 -4.84 -9.91 10.44
CA ARG A 51 -5.83 -9.25 11.31
C ARG A 51 -7.08 -8.83 10.53
N LEU A 52 -6.91 -8.19 9.39
CA LEU A 52 -8.01 -7.76 8.52
C LEU A 52 -8.71 -8.94 7.84
N GLY A 53 -7.96 -9.98 7.48
CA GLY A 53 -8.51 -11.23 6.95
C GLY A 53 -9.48 -11.90 7.92
N GLY A 54 -9.14 -11.89 9.22
CA GLY A 54 -10.06 -12.35 10.29
C GLY A 54 -11.34 -11.53 10.44
N LYS A 55 -11.39 -10.30 9.90
CA LYS A 55 -12.58 -9.44 9.85
C LYS A 55 -13.38 -9.60 8.55
N GLY A 56 -12.87 -10.31 7.53
CA GLY A 56 -13.56 -10.52 6.24
C GLY A 56 -12.93 -9.83 5.03
N LEU A 57 -11.73 -9.24 5.16
CA LEU A 57 -10.96 -8.74 4.01
C LEU A 57 -10.35 -9.93 3.25
N VAL A 58 -10.53 -9.97 1.94
CA VAL A 58 -9.92 -10.98 1.07
C VAL A 58 -9.06 -10.29 0.03
N THR A 59 -7.75 -10.57 0.05
CA THR A 59 -6.83 -10.10 -0.98
C THR A 59 -7.02 -10.92 -2.26
N ILE A 60 -7.13 -10.23 -3.39
CA ILE A 60 -7.29 -10.85 -4.72
C ILE A 60 -6.28 -10.26 -5.70
N SER A 61 -6.00 -11.01 -6.77
CA SER A 61 -5.24 -10.53 -7.92
C SER A 61 -6.16 -9.88 -8.97
N LYS A 62 -5.58 -9.24 -9.97
CA LYS A 62 -6.33 -8.63 -11.08
C LYS A 62 -7.06 -9.69 -11.92
N GLU A 63 -6.47 -10.86 -12.07
CA GLU A 63 -7.02 -12.02 -12.77
C GLU A 63 -8.29 -12.57 -12.10
N ASP A 64 -8.42 -12.38 -10.79
CA ASP A 64 -9.56 -12.85 -10.01
C ASP A 64 -10.81 -11.96 -10.13
N LEU A 65 -10.69 -10.73 -10.67
CA LEU A 65 -11.80 -9.77 -10.75
C LEU A 65 -13.04 -10.37 -11.44
N GLY A 66 -12.85 -11.07 -12.56
CA GLY A 66 -13.95 -11.75 -13.26
C GLY A 66 -14.61 -12.87 -12.44
N ASN A 67 -13.88 -13.51 -11.55
CA ASN A 67 -14.36 -14.62 -10.73
C ASN A 67 -15.22 -14.13 -9.57
N ILE A 68 -14.87 -13.01 -8.94
CA ILE A 68 -15.69 -12.43 -7.85
C ILE A 68 -17.03 -11.90 -8.36
N SER A 69 -17.06 -11.29 -9.55
CA SER A 69 -18.31 -10.89 -10.20
C SER A 69 -19.25 -12.08 -10.43
N LYS A 70 -18.74 -13.20 -10.96
CA LYS A 70 -19.53 -14.43 -11.17
C LYS A 70 -20.07 -15.01 -9.86
N ARG A 71 -19.24 -15.08 -8.81
CA ARG A 71 -19.65 -15.60 -7.49
C ARG A 71 -20.75 -14.74 -6.85
N ALA A 72 -20.65 -13.42 -6.94
CA ALA A 72 -21.68 -12.51 -6.45
C ALA A 72 -23.00 -12.73 -7.21
N PHE A 73 -22.94 -12.93 -8.53
CA PHE A 73 -24.11 -13.17 -9.37
C PHE A 73 -24.75 -14.55 -9.12
N ASP A 74 -23.97 -15.61 -8.95
CA ASP A 74 -24.46 -16.96 -8.67
C ASP A 74 -25.04 -17.09 -7.24
N GLY A 75 -24.41 -16.43 -6.27
CA GLY A 75 -24.94 -16.32 -4.91
C GLY A 75 -26.34 -15.67 -4.90
N LYS A 76 -26.52 -14.60 -5.68
CA LYS A 76 -27.82 -13.93 -5.84
C LYS A 76 -28.87 -14.83 -6.48
N ARG A 77 -28.54 -15.53 -7.58
CA ARG A 77 -29.48 -16.49 -8.23
C ARG A 77 -29.93 -17.60 -7.28
N ARG A 78 -29.04 -18.07 -6.43
CA ARG A 78 -29.34 -19.11 -5.44
C ARG A 78 -30.25 -18.57 -4.34
N PHE A 79 -30.06 -17.34 -3.90
CA PHE A 79 -30.92 -16.67 -2.92
C PHE A 79 -32.31 -16.38 -3.51
N ASP A 80 -32.40 -15.78 -4.70
CA ASP A 80 -33.66 -15.49 -5.40
C ASP A 80 -34.48 -16.78 -5.65
N ARG A 81 -33.78 -17.89 -5.95
CA ARG A 81 -34.43 -19.21 -6.13
C ARG A 81 -34.99 -19.78 -4.82
N LEU A 82 -34.30 -19.57 -3.68
CA LEU A 82 -34.76 -19.97 -2.36
C LEU A 82 -35.99 -19.13 -1.93
N VAL A 83 -35.95 -17.83 -2.15
CA VAL A 83 -37.08 -16.91 -1.87
C VAL A 83 -38.29 -17.23 -2.74
N SER A 84 -38.09 -17.54 -4.03
CA SER A 84 -39.19 -17.93 -4.93
C SER A 84 -39.80 -19.28 -4.55
N LEU A 85 -39.02 -20.22 -4.02
CA LEU A 85 -39.53 -21.52 -3.54
C LEU A 85 -40.29 -21.37 -2.22
N SER A 86 -39.89 -20.45 -1.33
CA SER A 86 -40.65 -20.19 -0.09
C SER A 86 -41.99 -19.51 -0.33
N ASN A 87 -42.12 -18.73 -1.41
CA ASN A 87 -43.39 -18.08 -1.79
C ASN A 87 -44.38 -18.99 -2.52
N HIS A 88 -44.00 -20.23 -2.89
CA HIS A 88 -44.87 -21.19 -3.57
C HIS A 88 -45.45 -22.28 -2.65
N SER A 89 -45.06 -22.33 -1.37
CA SER A 89 -45.52 -23.37 -0.42
C SER A 89 -46.68 -22.97 0.48
N ASP A 90 -47.22 -21.75 0.39
CA ASP A 90 -48.36 -21.30 1.21
C ASP A 90 -49.62 -21.03 0.38
N ARG A 91 -50.20 -22.12 -0.14
CA ARG A 91 -51.64 -22.14 -0.50
C ARG A 91 -52.30 -23.38 0.10
N SER A 92 -52.52 -23.36 1.40
CA SER A 92 -53.70 -24.03 2.03
C SER A 92 -53.66 -23.87 3.55
N HIS A 93 -54.80 -23.46 4.10
CA HIS A 93 -55.23 -23.38 5.50
C HIS A 93 -55.11 -22.03 6.20
N SER A 94 -56.25 -21.34 6.13
CA SER A 94 -56.67 -20.27 7.01
C SER A 94 -56.73 -20.72 8.48
N ARG A 95 -55.97 -20.05 9.37
CA ARG A 95 -56.35 -19.77 10.75
C ARG A 95 -55.67 -18.50 11.23
N SER A 96 -56.50 -17.56 11.66
CA SER A 96 -56.12 -16.27 12.23
C SER A 96 -55.24 -16.39 13.46
N LEU A 97 -54.07 -15.79 13.42
CA LEU A 97 -53.30 -15.38 14.59
C LEU A 97 -52.67 -14.04 14.26
N SER A 98 -53.10 -13.03 15.02
CA SER A 98 -52.59 -11.67 14.98
C SER A 98 -51.13 -11.67 15.37
N LEU A 99 -50.24 -11.39 14.43
CA LEU A 99 -48.82 -11.11 14.70
C LEU A 99 -48.54 -9.66 14.34
N SER A 100 -48.03 -8.94 15.36
CA SER A 100 -47.60 -7.58 15.30
C SER A 100 -46.66 -7.31 14.11
N LYS A 101 -47.00 -6.29 13.32
CA LYS A 101 -46.16 -5.76 12.24
C LYS A 101 -44.84 -5.24 12.83
N ARG A 102 -43.78 -6.02 12.79
CA ARG A 102 -42.40 -5.49 12.75
C ARG A 102 -42.15 -5.12 11.31
N THR A 103 -42.19 -3.83 11.02
CA THR A 103 -41.72 -3.25 9.77
C THR A 103 -40.18 -3.36 9.74
N GLY A 104 -39.67 -4.53 9.31
CA GLY A 104 -38.32 -4.65 8.81
C GLY A 104 -38.33 -4.13 7.38
N GLN A 105 -37.80 -2.94 7.16
CA GLN A 105 -37.41 -2.51 5.81
C GLN A 105 -36.38 -3.49 5.30
N SER A 106 -36.75 -4.40 4.43
CA SER A 106 -35.83 -5.14 3.62
C SER A 106 -35.26 -4.15 2.60
N ASN A 107 -34.06 -3.61 2.89
CA ASN A 107 -33.27 -2.94 1.89
C ASN A 107 -32.88 -3.95 0.83
N ASN A 108 -33.70 -4.04 -0.23
CA ASN A 108 -33.34 -4.70 -1.49
C ASN A 108 -32.24 -3.87 -2.18
N ASN A 109 -31.05 -3.83 -1.62
CA ASN A 109 -29.88 -3.32 -2.29
C ASN A 109 -29.16 -4.52 -2.93
N SER A 110 -29.43 -4.73 -4.21
CA SER A 110 -28.71 -5.68 -5.06
C SER A 110 -27.31 -5.12 -5.35
N GLN A 111 -26.48 -4.99 -4.32
CA GLN A 111 -25.09 -4.58 -4.48
C GLN A 111 -24.27 -5.76 -4.99
N GLY A 112 -23.53 -5.52 -6.10
CA GLY A 112 -22.45 -6.41 -6.55
C GLY A 112 -21.35 -6.52 -5.49
N ALA A 113 -20.39 -7.41 -5.70
CA ALA A 113 -19.24 -7.52 -4.80
C ALA A 113 -18.52 -6.16 -4.65
N THR A 114 -18.02 -5.88 -3.44
CA THR A 114 -17.32 -4.62 -3.16
C THR A 114 -15.82 -4.82 -3.28
N LEU A 115 -15.18 -3.99 -4.12
CA LEU A 115 -13.76 -3.96 -4.41
C LEU A 115 -13.11 -2.74 -3.77
N LEU A 116 -12.09 -2.94 -2.96
CA LEU A 116 -11.25 -1.88 -2.43
C LEU A 116 -10.00 -1.70 -3.30
N ILE A 117 -9.81 -0.50 -3.81
CA ILE A 117 -8.55 -0.04 -4.41
C ILE A 117 -7.69 0.55 -3.31
N ARG A 118 -6.50 0.01 -3.13
CA ARG A 118 -5.56 0.37 -2.06
C ARG A 118 -4.90 1.74 -2.27
N ALA A 119 -4.14 2.21 -1.26
CA ALA A 119 -3.51 3.54 -1.26
C ALA A 119 -2.53 3.79 -2.43
N HIS A 120 -2.01 2.74 -3.06
CA HIS A 120 -1.07 2.81 -4.20
C HIS A 120 -1.74 3.28 -5.50
N GLY A 121 -3.08 3.23 -5.59
CA GLY A 121 -3.82 3.47 -6.83
C GLY A 121 -3.68 2.33 -7.83
N GLU A 122 -4.45 2.42 -8.89
CA GLU A 122 -4.47 1.45 -10.00
C GLU A 122 -4.46 2.18 -11.36
N PRO A 123 -4.13 1.49 -12.46
CA PRO A 123 -4.30 2.01 -13.81
C PRO A 123 -5.78 2.31 -14.13
N PRO A 124 -6.07 3.28 -15.01
CA PRO A 124 -7.46 3.61 -15.40
C PRO A 124 -8.26 2.41 -15.91
N GLU A 125 -7.63 1.47 -16.59
CA GLU A 125 -8.25 0.26 -17.13
C GLU A 125 -8.81 -0.64 -16.02
N THR A 126 -8.22 -0.62 -14.83
CA THR A 126 -8.71 -1.38 -13.67
C THR A 126 -10.06 -0.87 -13.20
N TYR A 127 -10.26 0.45 -13.19
CA TYR A 127 -11.54 1.07 -12.82
C TYR A 127 -12.61 0.76 -13.86
N SER A 128 -12.28 0.90 -15.16
CA SER A 128 -13.20 0.55 -16.25
C SER A 128 -13.60 -0.93 -16.22
N LEU A 129 -12.65 -1.82 -15.92
CA LEU A 129 -12.93 -3.24 -15.75
C LEU A 129 -13.87 -3.50 -14.57
N ALA A 130 -13.60 -2.90 -13.40
CA ALA A 130 -14.44 -3.05 -12.22
C ALA A 130 -15.88 -2.58 -12.49
N GLU A 131 -16.04 -1.46 -13.18
CA GLU A 131 -17.35 -0.93 -13.59
C GLU A 131 -18.06 -1.90 -14.54
N SER A 132 -17.38 -2.40 -15.57
CA SER A 132 -17.93 -3.37 -16.54
C SER A 132 -18.38 -4.68 -15.90
N LEU A 133 -17.77 -5.05 -14.79
CA LEU A 133 -18.10 -6.22 -13.98
C LEU A 133 -19.19 -5.95 -12.93
N GLY A 134 -19.71 -4.73 -12.84
CA GLY A 134 -20.72 -4.33 -11.85
C GLY A 134 -20.25 -4.36 -10.41
N LEU A 135 -18.94 -4.15 -10.17
CA LEU A 135 -18.36 -4.09 -8.83
C LEU A 135 -18.58 -2.71 -8.21
N THR A 136 -18.88 -2.67 -6.91
CA THR A 136 -18.85 -1.42 -6.15
C THR A 136 -17.41 -1.12 -5.75
N VAL A 137 -16.87 0.04 -6.14
CA VAL A 137 -15.47 0.40 -5.86
C VAL A 137 -15.38 1.33 -4.66
N ILE A 138 -14.58 0.93 -3.67
CA ILE A 138 -14.09 1.79 -2.59
C ILE A 138 -12.67 2.22 -2.94
N ASP A 139 -12.51 3.40 -3.54
CA ASP A 139 -11.20 3.93 -3.89
C ASP A 139 -10.52 4.56 -2.67
N CYS A 140 -9.43 3.94 -2.22
CA CYS A 140 -8.58 4.39 -1.13
C CYS A 140 -7.25 4.98 -1.61
N THR A 141 -7.11 5.29 -2.91
CA THR A 141 -5.89 5.89 -3.47
C THR A 141 -5.46 7.11 -2.65
N CYS A 142 -4.19 7.16 -2.27
CA CYS A 142 -3.63 8.27 -1.51
C CYS A 142 -3.71 9.57 -2.32
N PRO A 143 -4.13 10.72 -1.73
CA PRO A 143 -4.15 12.00 -2.44
C PRO A 143 -2.79 12.40 -3.01
N VAL A 144 -1.68 11.99 -2.38
CA VAL A 144 -0.34 12.23 -2.92
C VAL A 144 -0.17 11.46 -4.22
N VAL A 145 -0.58 10.19 -4.27
CA VAL A 145 -0.53 9.35 -5.48
C VAL A 145 -1.47 9.88 -6.57
N LEU A 146 -2.69 10.32 -6.21
CA LEU A 146 -3.62 10.93 -7.18
C LEU A 146 -3.03 12.19 -7.84
N ARG A 147 -2.37 13.06 -7.05
CA ARG A 147 -1.67 14.23 -7.59
C ARG A 147 -0.53 13.82 -8.51
N LEU A 148 0.25 12.82 -8.13
CA LEU A 148 1.35 12.29 -8.94
C LEU A 148 0.83 11.72 -10.28
N GLN A 149 -0.22 10.91 -10.25
CA GLN A 149 -0.88 10.38 -11.45
C GLN A 149 -1.34 11.51 -12.39
N LYS A 150 -1.96 12.55 -11.84
CA LYS A 150 -2.37 13.73 -12.61
C LYS A 150 -1.17 14.44 -13.24
N SER A 151 -0.11 14.68 -12.45
CA SER A 151 1.10 15.37 -12.94
C SER A 151 1.80 14.60 -14.06
N ILE A 152 1.82 13.27 -13.97
CA ILE A 152 2.39 12.39 -15.00
C ILE A 152 1.59 12.48 -16.30
N ARG A 153 0.25 12.45 -16.25
CA ARG A 153 -0.59 12.64 -17.45
C ARG A 153 -0.33 13.99 -18.12
N GLU A 154 -0.35 15.06 -17.34
CA GLU A 154 -0.10 16.41 -17.83
C GLU A 154 1.31 16.56 -18.43
N ALA A 155 2.32 15.92 -17.86
CA ALA A 155 3.68 15.89 -18.39
C ALA A 155 3.73 15.13 -19.72
N TYR A 156 3.10 13.96 -19.77
CA TYR A 156 3.04 13.16 -20.99
C TYR A 156 2.37 13.87 -22.16
N GLU A 157 1.24 14.56 -21.91
CA GLU A 157 0.55 15.36 -22.92
C GLU A 157 1.41 16.49 -23.49
N ARG A 158 2.30 17.06 -22.66
CA ARG A 158 3.27 18.09 -23.12
C ARG A 158 4.45 17.50 -23.88
N LEU A 159 4.99 16.36 -23.40
CA LEU A 159 6.20 15.74 -23.95
C LEU A 159 5.95 15.06 -25.30
N LYS A 160 4.81 14.37 -25.44
CA LYS A 160 4.51 13.55 -26.61
C LYS A 160 4.59 14.32 -27.94
N PRO A 161 4.00 15.53 -28.10
CA PRO A 161 4.13 16.31 -29.34
C PRO A 161 5.55 16.78 -29.62
N ALA A 162 6.38 16.95 -28.56
CA ALA A 162 7.77 17.38 -28.69
C ALA A 162 8.75 16.19 -28.88
N GLY A 163 8.25 14.96 -28.97
CA GLY A 163 9.07 13.75 -29.05
C GLY A 163 9.90 13.48 -27.80
N GLY A 164 9.54 14.10 -26.66
CA GLY A 164 10.22 13.93 -25.38
C GLY A 164 9.89 12.60 -24.70
N GLN A 165 10.60 12.28 -23.62
CA GLN A 165 10.41 11.05 -22.86
C GLN A 165 10.11 11.33 -21.39
N LEU A 166 9.23 10.49 -20.83
CA LEU A 166 8.88 10.48 -19.41
C LEU A 166 9.65 9.34 -18.71
N ILE A 167 10.31 9.67 -17.61
CA ILE A 167 11.08 8.72 -16.79
C ILE A 167 10.43 8.60 -15.42
N ILE A 168 10.29 7.36 -14.94
CA ILE A 168 9.77 7.07 -13.60
C ILE A 168 10.86 6.32 -12.81
N PHE A 169 11.40 6.95 -11.77
CA PHE A 169 12.26 6.30 -10.80
C PHE A 169 11.40 5.52 -9.81
N GLY A 170 11.38 4.21 -9.92
CA GLY A 170 10.52 3.35 -9.10
C GLY A 170 10.82 1.88 -9.27
N LYS A 171 10.27 1.05 -8.40
CA LYS A 171 10.43 -0.40 -8.46
C LYS A 171 9.53 -0.99 -9.54
N ILE A 172 10.12 -1.69 -10.52
CA ILE A 172 9.39 -2.40 -11.58
C ILE A 172 8.41 -3.41 -10.95
N GLY A 173 7.17 -3.41 -11.43
CA GLY A 173 6.11 -4.29 -10.93
C GLY A 173 5.47 -3.83 -9.61
N HIS A 174 5.96 -2.78 -8.97
CA HIS A 174 5.27 -2.22 -7.80
C HIS A 174 3.93 -1.59 -8.21
N ALA A 175 2.89 -1.80 -7.39
CA ALA A 175 1.54 -1.35 -7.70
C ALA A 175 1.43 0.14 -8.04
N GLU A 176 2.10 1.01 -7.27
CA GLU A 176 2.13 2.44 -7.55
C GLU A 176 2.72 2.73 -8.93
N VAL A 177 3.86 2.09 -9.27
CA VAL A 177 4.52 2.28 -10.58
C VAL A 177 3.65 1.76 -11.72
N LEU A 178 2.97 0.63 -11.55
CA LEU A 178 1.99 0.13 -12.52
C LEU A 178 0.83 1.12 -12.71
N GLY A 179 0.33 1.70 -11.60
CA GLY A 179 -0.68 2.75 -11.62
C GLY A 179 -0.23 4.00 -12.36
N LEU A 180 1.05 4.41 -12.20
CA LEU A 180 1.64 5.54 -12.90
C LEU A 180 1.82 5.26 -14.40
N LEU A 181 2.36 4.09 -14.76
CA LEU A 181 2.51 3.65 -16.15
C LEU A 181 1.17 3.61 -16.89
N GLY A 182 0.12 3.12 -16.24
CA GLY A 182 -1.22 3.08 -16.80
C GLY A 182 -1.78 4.47 -17.14
N GLN A 183 -1.32 5.54 -16.47
CA GLN A 183 -1.76 6.91 -16.78
C GLN A 183 -1.32 7.38 -18.17
N VAL A 184 -0.31 6.75 -18.75
CA VAL A 184 0.32 7.10 -20.02
C VAL A 184 0.33 5.93 -21.02
N GLY A 185 -0.53 4.91 -20.80
CA GLY A 185 -0.62 3.73 -21.66
C GLY A 185 0.66 2.91 -21.73
N GLY A 186 1.50 2.96 -20.69
CA GLY A 186 2.79 2.26 -20.63
C GLY A 186 3.96 3.04 -21.28
N ASP A 187 3.72 4.22 -21.86
CA ASP A 187 4.72 5.01 -22.60
C ASP A 187 5.57 5.88 -21.64
N ALA A 188 6.30 5.21 -20.75
CA ALA A 188 7.30 5.82 -19.87
C ALA A 188 8.43 4.82 -19.58
N VAL A 189 9.65 5.34 -19.40
CA VAL A 189 10.81 4.52 -19.03
C VAL A 189 10.92 4.40 -17.52
N VAL A 190 10.84 3.19 -17.00
CA VAL A 190 11.04 2.93 -15.55
C VAL A 190 12.49 2.57 -15.29
N ILE A 191 13.07 3.20 -14.27
CA ILE A 191 14.41 2.90 -13.76
C ILE A 191 14.33 2.64 -12.25
N GLU A 192 15.06 1.63 -11.76
CA GLU A 192 15.06 1.27 -10.34
C GLU A 192 16.23 1.87 -9.55
N ASN A 193 17.35 2.16 -10.24
CA ASN A 193 18.61 2.62 -9.64
C ASN A 193 19.51 3.27 -10.69
N MET A 194 20.66 3.81 -10.25
CA MET A 194 21.66 4.46 -11.10
C MET A 194 22.22 3.53 -12.18
N ALA A 195 22.50 2.27 -11.87
CA ALA A 195 23.05 1.34 -12.85
C ALA A 195 22.06 1.10 -14.03
N MET A 196 20.77 0.98 -13.72
CA MET A 196 19.74 0.85 -14.75
C MET A 196 19.58 2.14 -15.57
N LEU A 197 19.69 3.32 -14.94
CA LEU A 197 19.70 4.60 -15.65
C LEU A 197 20.81 4.62 -16.72
N LEU A 198 22.04 4.33 -16.29
CA LEU A 198 23.20 4.34 -17.18
C LEU A 198 23.07 3.35 -18.33
N SER A 199 22.64 2.12 -18.03
CA SER A 199 22.36 1.12 -19.05
C SER A 199 21.28 1.57 -20.04
N LYS A 200 20.20 2.21 -19.58
CA LYS A 200 19.12 2.72 -20.45
C LYS A 200 19.56 3.89 -21.32
N ILE A 201 20.53 4.66 -20.89
CA ILE A 201 21.15 5.70 -21.74
C ILE A 201 22.04 5.06 -22.80
N GLU A 202 22.87 4.06 -22.41
CA GLU A 202 23.78 3.36 -23.32
C GLU A 202 23.05 2.56 -24.39
N ASP A 203 21.95 1.90 -24.05
CA ASP A 203 21.16 1.07 -25.00
C ASP A 203 20.16 1.92 -25.84
N GLY A 204 20.11 3.25 -25.65
CA GLY A 204 19.21 4.14 -26.36
C GLY A 204 17.76 4.08 -25.89
N GLY A 205 17.48 3.47 -24.76
CA GLY A 205 16.16 3.47 -24.11
C GLY A 205 15.80 4.84 -23.52
N ILE A 206 16.81 5.61 -23.12
CA ILE A 206 16.67 7.03 -22.72
C ILE A 206 17.49 7.88 -23.71
N LEU A 207 16.81 8.80 -24.41
CA LEU A 207 17.38 9.67 -25.42
C LEU A 207 17.68 11.04 -24.84
N THR A 208 18.95 11.31 -24.54
CA THR A 208 19.38 12.53 -23.83
C THR A 208 19.37 13.78 -24.72
N ASP A 209 19.17 13.62 -26.02
CA ASP A 209 18.99 14.68 -27.01
C ASP A 209 17.54 15.13 -27.21
N ARG A 210 16.62 14.61 -26.38
CA ARG A 210 15.19 14.95 -26.36
C ARG A 210 14.78 15.55 -25.02
N PRO A 211 13.68 16.33 -24.97
CA PRO A 211 13.14 16.82 -23.69
C PRO A 211 12.79 15.66 -22.75
N LEU A 212 13.24 15.75 -21.50
CA LEU A 212 12.99 14.73 -20.48
C LEU A 212 12.20 15.31 -19.30
N GLU A 213 11.24 14.55 -18.78
CA GLU A 213 10.65 14.83 -17.46
C GLU A 213 10.79 13.58 -16.58
N ILE A 214 11.28 13.74 -15.34
CA ILE A 214 11.48 12.64 -14.40
C ILE A 214 10.62 12.81 -13.17
N PHE A 215 10.00 11.70 -12.75
CA PHE A 215 9.19 11.54 -11.56
C PHE A 215 9.73 10.40 -10.70
N SER A 216 9.48 10.45 -9.40
CA SER A 216 9.79 9.36 -8.47
C SER A 216 8.53 8.69 -7.95
N GLN A 217 8.58 7.37 -7.77
CA GLN A 217 7.66 6.66 -6.87
C GLN A 217 7.74 7.30 -5.47
N THR A 218 6.60 7.50 -4.83
CA THR A 218 6.48 8.29 -3.59
C THR A 218 7.29 7.76 -2.40
N THR A 219 7.73 6.51 -2.44
CA THR A 219 8.42 5.80 -1.34
C THR A 219 9.89 5.48 -1.63
N LYS A 220 10.48 6.03 -2.69
CA LYS A 220 11.90 5.87 -3.00
C LYS A 220 12.78 6.76 -2.11
N SER A 221 14.08 6.47 -2.11
CA SER A 221 15.09 7.26 -1.38
C SER A 221 15.26 8.65 -1.98
N PRO A 222 15.11 9.74 -1.19
CA PRO A 222 15.38 11.10 -1.67
C PRO A 222 16.82 11.28 -2.15
N VAL A 223 17.79 10.68 -1.44
CA VAL A 223 19.22 10.78 -1.78
C VAL A 223 19.51 10.12 -3.13
N GLU A 224 18.99 8.90 -3.34
CA GLU A 224 19.18 8.19 -4.62
C GLU A 224 18.51 8.92 -5.78
N TYR A 225 17.32 9.51 -5.54
CA TYR A 225 16.60 10.31 -6.54
C TYR A 225 17.38 11.56 -6.93
N SER A 226 17.98 12.28 -5.96
CA SER A 226 18.83 13.46 -6.23
C SER A 226 20.01 13.08 -7.12
N LEU A 227 20.74 12.02 -6.80
CA LEU A 227 21.88 11.56 -7.59
C LEU A 227 21.47 11.18 -9.04
N ILE A 228 20.34 10.52 -9.22
CA ILE A 228 19.78 10.19 -10.54
C ILE A 228 19.43 11.47 -11.32
N CYS A 229 18.83 12.44 -10.68
CA CYS A 229 18.46 13.72 -11.30
C CYS A 229 19.71 14.53 -11.70
N GLU A 230 20.75 14.53 -10.86
CA GLU A 230 22.03 15.17 -11.14
C GLU A 230 22.69 14.53 -12.38
N GLU A 231 22.79 13.21 -12.44
CA GLU A 231 23.36 12.47 -13.56
C GLU A 231 22.61 12.74 -14.89
N LEU A 232 21.27 12.71 -14.83
CA LEU A 232 20.43 13.05 -15.99
C LEU A 232 20.61 14.51 -16.42
N SER A 233 20.75 15.44 -15.47
CA SER A 233 20.90 16.87 -15.76
C SER A 233 22.22 17.17 -16.48
N VAL A 234 23.28 16.40 -16.18
CA VAL A 234 24.58 16.53 -16.87
C VAL A 234 24.50 15.99 -18.30
N ARG A 235 23.67 14.96 -18.57
CA ARG A 235 23.62 14.27 -19.86
C ARG A 235 22.54 14.80 -20.80
N ALA A 236 21.46 15.38 -20.27
CA ALA A 236 20.29 15.82 -21.04
C ALA A 236 20.60 17.12 -21.81
N THR A 237 20.93 17.00 -23.09
CA THR A 237 21.30 18.16 -23.95
C THR A 237 20.09 18.98 -24.37
N ALA A 238 18.88 18.38 -24.46
CA ALA A 238 17.62 19.07 -24.77
C ALA A 238 16.86 19.55 -23.53
N GLY A 239 17.45 19.38 -22.33
CA GLY A 239 16.90 19.78 -21.05
C GLY A 239 16.10 18.68 -20.35
N ILE A 240 16.04 18.80 -19.04
CA ILE A 240 15.29 17.93 -18.15
C ILE A 240 14.44 18.74 -17.17
N LYS A 241 13.22 18.29 -16.91
CA LYS A 241 12.40 18.80 -15.82
C LYS A 241 12.27 17.76 -14.75
N VAL A 242 12.76 18.09 -13.56
CA VAL A 242 12.69 17.24 -12.37
C VAL A 242 11.43 17.58 -11.58
N HIS A 243 10.67 16.55 -11.19
CA HIS A 243 9.51 16.69 -10.34
C HIS A 243 9.79 16.09 -8.96
N ASP A 244 9.69 16.91 -7.91
CA ASP A 244 9.78 16.42 -6.53
C ASP A 244 8.45 15.73 -6.16
N THR A 245 8.45 14.41 -6.28
CA THR A 245 7.27 13.57 -6.07
C THR A 245 7.41 12.55 -4.95
N ILE A 246 8.55 12.55 -4.26
CA ILE A 246 8.71 11.76 -3.04
C ILE A 246 7.77 12.33 -1.97
N CYS A 247 7.05 11.45 -1.29
CA CYS A 247 6.13 11.86 -0.24
C CYS A 247 6.88 12.55 0.92
N SER A 248 6.44 13.75 1.31
CA SER A 248 7.07 14.49 2.41
C SER A 248 7.12 13.68 3.72
N GLN A 249 6.09 12.85 4.00
CA GLN A 249 6.11 11.94 5.15
C GLN A 249 7.17 10.83 5.03
N VAL A 250 7.59 10.48 3.82
CA VAL A 250 8.70 9.54 3.61
C VAL A 250 10.02 10.27 3.75
N ALA A 251 10.14 11.46 3.17
CA ALA A 251 11.36 12.26 3.24
C ALA A 251 11.72 12.67 4.68
N SER A 252 10.76 13.21 5.46
CA SER A 252 11.01 13.58 6.86
C SER A 252 11.42 12.39 7.73
N ARG A 253 10.86 11.21 7.48
CA ARG A 253 11.24 9.99 8.21
C ARG A 253 12.68 9.57 7.99
N HIS A 254 13.28 9.87 6.84
CA HIS A 254 14.69 9.56 6.61
C HIS A 254 15.60 10.30 7.60
N GLU A 255 15.35 11.59 7.83
CA GLU A 255 16.13 12.39 8.78
C GLU A 255 15.88 11.96 10.22
N GLU A 256 14.60 11.86 10.61
CA GLU A 256 14.17 11.49 11.96
C GLU A 256 14.69 10.11 12.38
N LEU A 257 14.61 9.11 11.49
CA LEU A 257 15.11 7.75 11.78
C LEU A 257 16.63 7.69 11.79
N ALA A 258 17.33 8.47 10.96
CA ALA A 258 18.78 8.54 10.99
C ALA A 258 19.28 9.06 12.35
N GLU A 259 18.66 10.12 12.88
CA GLU A 259 18.96 10.68 14.20
C GLU A 259 18.55 9.72 15.33
N PHE A 260 17.38 9.09 15.22
CA PHE A 260 16.90 8.12 16.19
C PHE A 260 17.85 6.93 16.31
N ALA A 261 18.33 6.39 15.18
CA ALA A 261 19.26 5.26 15.16
C ALA A 261 20.60 5.58 15.83
N LEU A 262 21.07 6.82 15.74
CA LEU A 262 22.34 7.27 16.38
C LEU A 262 22.21 7.42 17.91
N ARG A 263 21.02 7.64 18.44
CA ARG A 263 20.80 7.87 19.88
C ARG A 263 20.61 6.60 20.71
N HIS A 264 20.54 5.44 20.05
CA HIS A 264 20.29 4.15 20.70
C HIS A 264 21.46 3.20 20.50
N ASP A 265 21.65 2.28 21.45
CA ASP A 265 22.69 1.26 21.37
C ASP A 265 22.33 0.15 20.40
N ILE A 266 21.03 -0.12 20.27
CA ILE A 266 20.46 -1.14 19.40
C ILE A 266 19.13 -0.66 18.79
N ILE A 267 18.90 -0.99 17.53
CA ILE A 267 17.63 -0.70 16.82
C ILE A 267 16.92 -1.99 16.44
N ILE A 268 15.66 -2.08 16.80
CA ILE A 268 14.73 -3.09 16.29
C ILE A 268 13.83 -2.42 15.25
N PHE A 269 14.10 -2.73 13.99
CA PHE A 269 13.33 -2.22 12.86
C PHE A 269 12.23 -3.20 12.47
N VAL A 270 10.97 -2.77 12.56
CA VAL A 270 9.79 -3.62 12.35
C VAL A 270 9.15 -3.31 11.01
N SER A 271 9.11 -4.25 10.08
CA SER A 271 8.36 -4.11 8.82
C SER A 271 8.04 -5.45 8.17
N GLY A 272 7.01 -5.49 7.33
CA GLY A 272 6.75 -6.64 6.48
C GLY A 272 7.87 -6.86 5.46
N ALA A 273 8.15 -8.14 5.13
CA ALA A 273 9.24 -8.53 4.24
C ALA A 273 9.12 -7.97 2.81
N SER A 274 7.89 -7.74 2.34
CA SER A 274 7.59 -7.19 1.00
C SER A 274 7.61 -5.65 0.94
N SER A 275 7.74 -4.94 2.09
CA SER A 275 7.68 -3.49 2.16
C SER A 275 8.88 -2.81 1.49
N SER A 276 8.66 -2.12 0.37
CA SER A 276 9.71 -1.34 -0.31
C SER A 276 10.23 -0.20 0.55
N ASN A 277 9.33 0.55 1.21
CA ASN A 277 9.71 1.60 2.15
C ASN A 277 10.45 1.02 3.38
N GLY A 278 10.03 -0.16 3.86
CA GLY A 278 10.69 -0.84 4.97
C GLY A 278 12.16 -1.16 4.66
N LYS A 279 12.45 -1.66 3.47
CA LYS A 279 13.83 -1.97 3.05
C LYS A 279 14.72 -0.73 3.04
N VAL A 280 14.24 0.36 2.45
CA VAL A 280 14.99 1.63 2.37
C VAL A 280 15.29 2.19 3.76
N LEU A 281 14.29 2.22 4.64
CA LEU A 281 14.46 2.76 6.01
C LEU A 281 15.28 1.83 6.91
N PHE A 282 15.20 0.51 6.73
CA PHE A 282 16.05 -0.45 7.44
C PHE A 282 17.53 -0.24 7.08
N GLU A 283 17.86 -0.13 5.80
CA GLU A 283 19.25 0.12 5.36
C GLU A 283 19.77 1.45 5.88
N LEU A 284 18.93 2.48 5.92
CA LEU A 284 19.27 3.76 6.53
C LEU A 284 19.64 3.59 8.02
N CYS A 285 18.79 2.92 8.80
CA CYS A 285 19.06 2.65 10.22
C CYS A 285 20.32 1.80 10.39
N LYS A 286 20.52 0.77 9.56
CA LYS A 286 21.67 -0.13 9.58
C LYS A 286 22.98 0.59 9.31
N THR A 287 22.98 1.57 8.39
CA THR A 287 24.14 2.41 8.08
C THR A 287 24.49 3.32 9.25
N ARG A 288 23.50 3.80 10.02
CA ARG A 288 23.68 4.68 11.16
C ARG A 288 24.02 3.93 12.45
N ASN A 289 23.45 2.74 12.61
CA ASN A 289 23.66 1.88 13.77
C ASN A 289 23.87 0.42 13.32
N PRO A 290 25.09 -0.11 13.37
CA PRO A 290 25.38 -1.50 12.96
C PRO A 290 24.61 -2.56 13.76
N ARG A 291 24.17 -2.26 15.02
CA ARG A 291 23.32 -3.13 15.82
C ARG A 291 21.83 -2.92 15.48
N THR A 292 21.48 -2.82 14.21
CA THR A 292 20.10 -2.76 13.72
C THR A 292 19.66 -4.15 13.24
N TYR A 293 18.53 -4.63 13.76
CA TYR A 293 17.93 -5.92 13.42
C TYR A 293 16.54 -5.71 12.83
N HIS A 294 16.28 -6.38 11.70
CA HIS A 294 14.97 -6.37 11.06
C HIS A 294 14.15 -7.53 11.54
N ILE A 295 12.87 -7.26 11.89
CA ILE A 295 11.88 -8.28 12.24
C ILE A 295 10.53 -7.96 11.59
N SER A 296 9.73 -8.98 11.34
CA SER A 296 8.35 -8.86 10.89
C SER A 296 7.35 -9.04 12.05
N GLU A 297 7.74 -9.74 13.10
CA GLU A 297 6.91 -9.97 14.29
C GLU A 297 7.75 -10.18 15.56
N ALA A 298 7.13 -10.00 16.73
CA ALA A 298 7.84 -10.06 18.01
C ALA A 298 8.49 -11.43 18.31
N ALA A 299 7.98 -12.52 17.71
CA ALA A 299 8.54 -13.86 17.88
C ALA A 299 9.95 -14.02 17.30
N GLU A 300 10.37 -13.13 16.39
CA GLU A 300 11.70 -13.13 15.78
C GLU A 300 12.78 -12.47 16.65
N LEU A 301 12.39 -11.87 17.80
CA LEU A 301 13.33 -11.28 18.75
C LEU A 301 14.25 -12.34 19.36
N SER A 302 15.55 -12.03 19.43
CA SER A 302 16.55 -12.88 20.10
C SER A 302 17.14 -12.17 21.31
N ALA A 303 17.09 -12.82 22.47
CA ALA A 303 17.69 -12.30 23.71
C ALA A 303 19.21 -12.02 23.57
N GLY A 304 19.90 -12.77 22.69
CA GLY A 304 21.33 -12.61 22.45
C GLY A 304 21.71 -11.30 21.69
N TRP A 305 20.73 -10.51 21.23
CA TRP A 305 21.02 -9.21 20.65
C TRP A 305 21.27 -8.12 21.70
N PHE A 306 20.76 -8.30 22.91
CA PHE A 306 20.72 -7.29 23.96
C PHE A 306 21.82 -7.49 25.01
N SER A 307 22.33 -6.38 25.52
CA SER A 307 23.25 -6.31 26.65
C SER A 307 22.63 -5.53 27.81
N ASP A 308 23.11 -5.77 29.01
CA ASP A 308 22.63 -5.04 30.19
C ASP A 308 22.91 -3.54 30.06
N GLY A 309 21.91 -2.71 30.28
CA GLY A 309 21.98 -1.27 30.15
C GLY A 309 21.74 -0.73 28.72
N ASP A 310 21.48 -1.58 27.71
CA ASP A 310 21.22 -1.10 26.35
C ASP A 310 19.98 -0.18 26.29
N LYS A 311 20.13 0.91 25.54
CA LYS A 311 19.03 1.74 25.05
C LYS A 311 18.53 1.18 23.74
N VAL A 312 17.32 0.62 23.76
CA VAL A 312 16.70 -0.07 22.62
C VAL A 312 15.72 0.86 21.93
N GLY A 313 16.05 1.24 20.70
CA GLY A 313 15.13 1.98 19.81
C GLY A 313 14.28 1.03 18.98
N ILE A 314 12.98 1.22 19.00
CA ILE A 314 12.03 0.48 18.16
C ILE A 314 11.45 1.43 17.13
N CYS A 315 11.54 1.06 15.87
CA CYS A 315 10.99 1.86 14.79
C CYS A 315 10.42 0.96 13.68
N GLY A 316 9.76 1.55 12.69
CA GLY A 316 9.14 0.77 11.63
C GLY A 316 8.79 1.58 10.39
N ALA A 317 8.38 0.85 9.35
CA ALA A 317 7.98 1.41 8.06
C ALA A 317 6.61 2.10 8.11
N THR A 318 6.28 2.85 7.04
CA THR A 318 4.94 3.45 6.83
C THR A 318 3.80 2.43 6.68
N SER A 319 4.16 1.15 6.59
CA SER A 319 3.25 0.00 6.52
C SER A 319 3.20 -0.81 7.82
N THR A 320 3.89 -0.39 8.88
CA THR A 320 3.92 -1.10 10.17
C THR A 320 2.81 -0.58 11.09
N PRO A 321 1.93 -1.44 11.62
CA PRO A 321 0.89 -0.99 12.54
C PRO A 321 1.47 -0.61 13.92
N GLY A 322 0.93 0.44 14.53
CA GLY A 322 1.37 0.90 15.86
C GLY A 322 1.20 -0.17 16.95
N TRP A 323 0.15 -1.02 16.86
CA TRP A 323 -0.05 -2.10 17.79
C TRP A 323 1.09 -3.14 17.75
N LEU A 324 1.68 -3.38 16.58
CA LEU A 324 2.81 -4.31 16.42
C LEU A 324 4.09 -3.73 17.04
N LEU A 325 4.34 -2.42 16.86
CA LEU A 325 5.45 -1.73 17.53
C LEU A 325 5.33 -1.83 19.05
N ALA A 326 4.12 -1.61 19.59
CA ALA A 326 3.85 -1.76 21.02
C ALA A 326 4.07 -3.19 21.50
N GLN A 327 3.61 -4.19 20.73
CA GLN A 327 3.83 -5.61 21.05
C GLN A 327 5.33 -5.96 21.08
N VAL A 328 6.10 -5.46 20.13
CA VAL A 328 7.56 -5.64 20.09
C VAL A 328 8.21 -4.98 21.30
N ALA A 329 7.78 -3.77 21.67
CA ALA A 329 8.31 -3.08 22.84
C ALA A 329 8.07 -3.86 24.15
N GLU A 330 6.86 -4.39 24.32
CA GLU A 330 6.56 -5.23 25.51
C GLU A 330 7.36 -6.53 25.52
N ALA A 331 7.57 -7.16 24.37
CA ALA A 331 8.40 -8.35 24.26
C ALA A 331 9.88 -8.06 24.61
N VAL A 332 10.43 -6.91 24.18
CA VAL A 332 11.80 -6.48 24.56
C VAL A 332 11.90 -6.22 26.06
N LYS A 333 10.92 -5.53 26.66
CA LYS A 333 10.87 -5.33 28.13
C LYS A 333 10.80 -6.65 28.89
N GLY A 334 10.18 -7.69 28.32
CA GLY A 334 10.13 -9.03 28.89
C GLY A 334 11.51 -9.71 29.06
N PHE A 335 12.54 -9.25 28.36
CA PHE A 335 13.93 -9.67 28.58
C PHE A 335 14.60 -8.97 29.77
N SER A 336 14.06 -7.82 30.22
CA SER A 336 14.62 -7.05 31.35
C SER A 336 14.45 -7.71 32.72
N GLY A 337 13.63 -8.73 32.85
CA GLY A 337 13.36 -9.43 34.11
C GLY A 337 13.97 -10.83 34.23
N ARG A 338 14.82 -11.21 33.30
CA ARG A 338 15.44 -12.54 33.27
C ARG A 338 16.94 -12.50 33.53
#